data_c55264611cf42ab95d35513899a4b077
#
_entry.id   c55264611cf42ab95d35513899a4b077
#
_cell.length_a   1.000
_cell.length_b   1.000
_cell.length_c   1.000
_cell.angle_alpha   90.00
_cell.angle_beta   90.00
_cell.angle_gamma   90.00
#
_symmetry.space_group_name_H-M   'P 1'
#
loop_
_entity.id
_entity.type
_entity.pdbx_description
1 polymer ?
#
loop_
_entity_poly.entity_id
_entity_poly.type
_entity_poly.pdbx_seq_one_letter_code
_entity_poly.pdbx_strand_id
1 'polypeptide(L)'
;MGTPGERASPRVVSAAAPPGAEGLTVHLTPMRRRHLRSVLRIEALVYPRPWSLGLFLSELGLRTTRAYVVARVGPKVVGYAGLLLAAGDGHVTTVAVDPAWHRHGVATRMLLALSRAGVARGCTSLTLEVRVGNDGAQALYRRFGFVPAGIRKGYYQETNEDALVMWAHDVDLSAHAERLDGIEASLSGTTVREGEL
;
A
#
# COMPACT_ATOMS: atom_id res chain seq x y z
N MET A 1 -32.32 -33.06 -38.41
CA MET A 1 -30.87 -32.91 -38.20
C MET A 1 -30.61 -31.44 -37.89
N GLY A 2 -30.50 -31.09 -36.62
CA GLY A 2 -30.26 -29.74 -36.15
C GLY A 2 -28.80 -29.59 -35.77
N THR A 3 -28.15 -28.59 -36.32
CA THR A 3 -26.77 -28.21 -36.05
C THR A 3 -26.63 -27.62 -34.63
N PRO A 4 -25.60 -27.96 -33.86
CA PRO A 4 -25.40 -27.41 -32.51
C PRO A 4 -24.87 -25.97 -32.59
N GLY A 5 -25.52 -25.08 -31.85
CA GLY A 5 -25.15 -23.69 -31.73
C GLY A 5 -23.75 -23.49 -31.14
N GLU A 6 -22.96 -22.74 -31.83
CA GLU A 6 -21.64 -22.25 -31.49
C GLU A 6 -21.74 -21.30 -30.31
N ARG A 7 -21.21 -21.74 -29.15
CA ARG A 7 -21.12 -20.89 -27.95
C ARG A 7 -20.00 -19.89 -28.16
N ALA A 8 -20.36 -18.62 -28.25
CA ALA A 8 -19.39 -17.52 -28.29
C ALA A 8 -18.55 -17.52 -27.00
N SER A 9 -17.26 -17.70 -27.16
CA SER A 9 -16.27 -17.54 -26.08
C SER A 9 -16.27 -16.09 -25.57
N PRO A 10 -16.17 -15.86 -24.25
CA PRO A 10 -16.09 -14.51 -23.72
C PRO A 10 -14.81 -13.83 -24.21
N ARG A 11 -14.95 -12.66 -24.83
CA ARG A 11 -13.82 -11.79 -25.18
C ARG A 11 -13.05 -11.43 -23.90
N VAL A 12 -11.85 -11.97 -23.78
CA VAL A 12 -10.85 -11.48 -22.83
C VAL A 12 -10.49 -10.06 -23.28
N VAL A 13 -10.98 -9.07 -22.53
CA VAL A 13 -10.55 -7.68 -22.72
C VAL A 13 -9.09 -7.64 -22.25
N SER A 14 -8.17 -7.63 -23.18
CA SER A 14 -6.75 -7.43 -22.91
C SER A 14 -6.57 -6.11 -22.19
N ALA A 15 -6.24 -6.17 -20.90
CA ALA A 15 -5.81 -4.99 -20.15
C ALA A 15 -4.50 -4.52 -20.80
N ALA A 16 -4.46 -3.29 -21.30
CA ALA A 16 -3.24 -2.68 -21.83
C ALA A 16 -2.12 -2.84 -20.81
N ALA A 17 -0.95 -3.28 -21.28
CA ALA A 17 0.24 -3.39 -20.45
C ALA A 17 0.53 -2.03 -19.79
N PRO A 18 0.97 -1.99 -18.52
CA PRO A 18 1.32 -0.73 -17.86
C PRO A 18 2.47 -0.06 -18.61
N PRO A 19 2.47 1.28 -18.73
CA PRO A 19 3.58 2.02 -19.32
C PRO A 19 4.86 1.73 -18.56
N GLY A 20 6.01 1.75 -19.23
CA GLY A 20 7.33 1.66 -18.58
C GLY A 20 7.45 2.71 -17.47
N ALA A 21 8.33 2.48 -16.48
CA ALA A 21 8.47 3.36 -15.32
C ALA A 21 8.87 4.81 -15.69
N GLU A 22 9.49 5.01 -16.84
CA GLU A 22 9.81 6.32 -17.39
C GLU A 22 8.54 7.03 -17.89
N GLY A 23 8.27 8.23 -17.34
CA GLY A 23 7.08 9.03 -17.67
C GLY A 23 5.81 8.67 -16.89
N LEU A 24 5.87 7.72 -15.95
CA LEU A 24 4.70 7.37 -15.14
C LEU A 24 4.33 8.50 -14.18
N THR A 25 3.09 8.96 -14.23
CA THR A 25 2.53 9.89 -13.23
C THR A 25 1.61 9.13 -12.28
N VAL A 26 1.98 9.11 -11.00
CA VAL A 26 1.19 8.49 -9.92
C VAL A 26 0.56 9.57 -9.06
N HIS A 27 -0.76 9.59 -9.00
CA HIS A 27 -1.53 10.46 -8.13
C HIS A 27 -1.81 9.77 -6.79
N LEU A 28 -1.41 10.40 -5.70
CA LEU A 28 -1.73 9.96 -4.33
C LEU A 28 -2.83 10.83 -3.77
N THR A 29 -3.92 10.23 -3.32
CA THR A 29 -5.05 10.97 -2.72
C THR A 29 -5.55 10.24 -1.48
N PRO A 30 -6.13 10.95 -0.50
CA PRO A 30 -6.80 10.32 0.62
C PRO A 30 -7.86 9.33 0.14
N MET A 31 -7.87 8.14 0.72
CA MET A 31 -8.88 7.12 0.39
C MET A 31 -10.27 7.64 0.81
N ARG A 32 -11.25 7.48 -0.08
CA ARG A 32 -12.66 7.85 0.15
C ARG A 32 -13.56 6.68 -0.27
N ARG A 33 -14.83 6.69 0.18
CA ARG A 33 -15.83 5.65 -0.14
C ARG A 33 -15.90 5.32 -1.63
N ARG A 34 -15.78 6.33 -2.52
CA ARG A 34 -15.80 6.14 -3.98
C ARG A 34 -14.65 5.24 -4.50
N HIS A 35 -13.55 5.10 -3.75
CA HIS A 35 -12.41 4.27 -4.15
C HIS A 35 -12.57 2.79 -3.73
N LEU A 36 -13.51 2.48 -2.81
CA LEU A 36 -13.58 1.17 -2.17
C LEU A 36 -13.85 0.02 -3.15
N ARG A 37 -14.63 0.25 -4.22
CA ARG A 37 -14.82 -0.78 -5.25
C ARG A 37 -13.49 -1.24 -5.85
N SER A 38 -12.60 -0.29 -6.16
CA SER A 38 -11.29 -0.60 -6.73
C SER A 38 -10.32 -1.15 -5.69
N VAL A 39 -10.39 -0.66 -4.45
CA VAL A 39 -9.60 -1.17 -3.32
C VAL A 39 -9.94 -2.63 -3.04
N LEU A 40 -11.22 -2.99 -2.94
CA LEU A 40 -11.66 -4.38 -2.72
C LEU A 40 -11.25 -5.31 -3.86
N ARG A 41 -11.21 -4.83 -5.10
CA ARG A 41 -10.66 -5.60 -6.22
C ARG A 41 -9.18 -5.91 -6.02
N ILE A 42 -8.38 -4.92 -5.60
CA ILE A 42 -6.94 -5.13 -5.33
C ILE A 42 -6.77 -6.06 -4.13
N GLU A 43 -7.55 -5.85 -3.08
CA GLU A 43 -7.57 -6.68 -1.87
C GLU A 43 -7.73 -8.17 -2.21
N ALA A 44 -8.74 -8.48 -3.05
CA ALA A 44 -9.02 -9.85 -3.49
C ALA A 44 -7.91 -10.46 -4.39
N LEU A 45 -7.08 -9.63 -5.03
CA LEU A 45 -5.95 -10.09 -5.83
C LEU A 45 -4.68 -10.36 -5.00
N VAL A 46 -4.55 -9.64 -3.87
CA VAL A 46 -3.28 -9.60 -3.10
C VAL A 46 -3.35 -10.48 -1.85
N TYR A 47 -4.50 -10.52 -1.19
CA TYR A 47 -4.63 -11.19 0.10
C TYR A 47 -5.52 -12.44 0.04
N PRO A 48 -5.09 -13.57 0.62
CA PRO A 48 -5.90 -14.79 0.73
C PRO A 48 -7.20 -14.57 1.53
N ARG A 49 -7.16 -13.65 2.51
CA ARG A 49 -8.29 -13.26 3.35
C ARG A 49 -8.50 -11.76 3.25
N PRO A 50 -9.21 -11.31 2.21
CA PRO A 50 -9.42 -9.88 1.95
C PRO A 50 -10.30 -9.22 3.01
N TRP A 51 -10.02 -7.96 3.30
CA TRP A 51 -10.88 -7.14 4.16
C TRP A 51 -12.23 -6.89 3.50
N SER A 52 -13.26 -6.89 4.32
CA SER A 52 -14.63 -6.62 3.85
C SER A 52 -14.86 -5.12 3.61
N LEU A 53 -15.89 -4.82 2.80
CA LEU A 53 -16.38 -3.45 2.64
C LEU A 53 -16.71 -2.78 3.99
N GLY A 54 -17.36 -3.54 4.89
CA GLY A 54 -17.72 -3.05 6.22
C GLY A 54 -16.52 -2.63 7.04
N LEU A 55 -15.43 -3.41 7.00
CA LEU A 55 -14.19 -3.07 7.70
C LEU A 55 -13.56 -1.80 7.14
N PHE A 56 -13.46 -1.65 5.82
CA PHE A 56 -12.95 -0.40 5.23
C PHE A 56 -13.81 0.81 5.57
N LEU A 57 -15.13 0.67 5.59
CA LEU A 57 -16.02 1.77 5.99
C LEU A 57 -15.82 2.18 7.45
N SER A 58 -15.64 1.21 8.34
CA SER A 58 -15.33 1.43 9.76
C SER A 58 -13.99 2.18 9.91
N GLU A 59 -12.93 1.70 9.26
CA GLU A 59 -11.60 2.31 9.28
C GLU A 59 -11.62 3.76 8.75
N LEU A 60 -12.30 4.01 7.64
CA LEU A 60 -12.45 5.36 7.07
C LEU A 60 -13.29 6.31 7.94
N GLY A 61 -14.05 5.78 8.90
CA GLY A 61 -14.77 6.58 9.90
C GLY A 61 -13.86 7.16 10.98
N LEU A 62 -12.72 6.56 11.26
CA LEU A 62 -11.80 6.88 12.37
C LEU A 62 -10.72 7.89 11.95
N ARG A 63 -11.10 9.04 11.41
CA ARG A 63 -10.20 10.02 10.77
C ARG A 63 -9.09 10.58 11.66
N THR A 64 -9.28 10.61 12.96
CA THR A 64 -8.29 11.11 13.93
C THR A 64 -7.16 10.12 14.15
N THR A 65 -7.44 8.82 14.04
CA THR A 65 -6.48 7.75 14.32
C THR A 65 -6.13 6.90 13.10
N ARG A 66 -6.64 7.27 11.92
CA ARG A 66 -6.38 6.55 10.67
C ARG A 66 -5.99 7.51 9.54
N ALA A 67 -5.05 7.07 8.72
CA ALA A 67 -4.74 7.70 7.44
C ALA A 67 -4.72 6.62 6.35
N TYR A 68 -5.52 6.79 5.32
CA TYR A 68 -5.55 5.88 4.16
C TYR A 68 -5.29 6.65 2.88
N VAL A 69 -4.40 6.12 2.05
CA VAL A 69 -4.05 6.67 0.74
C VAL A 69 -4.41 5.69 -0.35
N VAL A 70 -4.82 6.18 -1.51
CA VAL A 70 -4.88 5.43 -2.76
C VAL A 70 -3.90 6.01 -3.78
N ALA A 71 -3.27 5.14 -4.53
CA ALA A 71 -2.43 5.48 -5.69
C ALA A 71 -3.24 5.27 -6.97
N ARG A 72 -3.26 6.28 -7.84
CA ARG A 72 -3.93 6.23 -9.14
C ARG A 72 -2.95 6.51 -10.28
N VAL A 73 -3.18 5.83 -11.40
CA VAL A 73 -2.56 6.16 -12.70
C VAL A 73 -3.69 6.45 -13.66
N GLY A 74 -3.79 7.69 -14.11
CA GLY A 74 -5.00 8.18 -14.77
C GLY A 74 -6.24 7.94 -13.91
N PRO A 75 -7.32 7.34 -14.45
CA PRO A 75 -8.55 7.06 -13.71
C PRO A 75 -8.46 5.79 -12.82
N LYS A 76 -7.43 4.95 -13.00
CA LYS A 76 -7.34 3.62 -12.37
C LYS A 76 -6.67 3.70 -11.01
N VAL A 77 -7.30 3.16 -9.95
CA VAL A 77 -6.66 2.88 -8.66
C VAL A 77 -5.78 1.64 -8.84
N VAL A 78 -4.49 1.79 -8.54
CA VAL A 78 -3.45 0.78 -8.74
C VAL A 78 -2.82 0.30 -7.44
N GLY A 79 -3.12 0.97 -6.32
CA GLY A 79 -2.66 0.57 -5.00
C GLY A 79 -3.36 1.36 -3.91
N TYR A 80 -3.23 0.89 -2.68
CA TYR A 80 -3.70 1.59 -1.48
C TYR A 80 -2.82 1.21 -0.28
N ALA A 81 -2.80 2.07 0.74
CA ALA A 81 -2.10 1.81 1.98
C ALA A 81 -2.79 2.50 3.15
N GLY A 82 -2.57 1.98 4.36
CA GLY A 82 -3.18 2.47 5.59
C GLY A 82 -2.19 2.61 6.73
N LEU A 83 -2.42 3.63 7.57
CA LEU A 83 -1.68 3.92 8.79
C LEU A 83 -2.67 4.10 9.94
N LEU A 84 -2.41 3.42 11.04
CA LEU A 84 -3.05 3.62 12.34
C LEU A 84 -2.12 4.45 13.21
N LEU A 85 -2.66 5.45 13.90
CA LEU A 85 -1.95 6.35 14.79
C LEU A 85 -2.38 6.08 16.23
N ALA A 86 -1.44 5.74 17.11
CA ALA A 86 -1.70 5.46 18.51
C ALA A 86 -0.49 5.84 19.37
N ALA A 87 -0.72 6.65 20.38
CA ALA A 87 0.26 6.95 21.45
C ALA A 87 1.66 7.39 20.96
N GLY A 88 1.74 8.14 19.86
CA GLY A 88 3.01 8.59 19.26
C GLY A 88 3.64 7.60 18.28
N ASP A 89 3.00 6.45 18.07
CA ASP A 89 3.43 5.46 17.08
C ASP A 89 2.50 5.44 15.86
N GLY A 90 3.07 5.21 14.70
CA GLY A 90 2.33 4.95 13.46
C GLY A 90 2.46 3.49 13.05
N HIS A 91 1.34 2.75 13.02
CA HIS A 91 1.33 1.37 12.55
C HIS A 91 0.85 1.28 11.11
N VAL A 92 1.71 0.88 10.19
CA VAL A 92 1.35 0.62 8.79
C VAL A 92 0.54 -0.67 8.74
N THR A 93 -0.79 -0.53 8.59
CA THR A 93 -1.73 -1.66 8.69
C THR A 93 -1.83 -2.48 7.42
N THR A 94 -1.62 -1.85 6.27
CA THR A 94 -1.70 -2.49 4.96
C THR A 94 -0.95 -1.69 3.90
N VAL A 95 -0.32 -2.38 2.96
CA VAL A 95 0.22 -1.81 1.71
C VAL A 95 -0.06 -2.81 0.60
N ALA A 96 -0.91 -2.46 -0.33
CA ALA A 96 -1.28 -3.32 -1.44
C ALA A 96 -1.16 -2.59 -2.78
N VAL A 97 -0.59 -3.28 -3.75
CA VAL A 97 -0.46 -2.82 -5.14
C VAL A 97 -1.02 -3.88 -6.06
N ASP A 98 -1.83 -3.47 -7.03
CA ASP A 98 -2.31 -4.36 -8.10
C ASP A 98 -1.08 -5.03 -8.75
N PRO A 99 -1.04 -6.38 -8.84
CA PRO A 99 0.12 -7.11 -9.36
C PRO A 99 0.62 -6.62 -10.73
N ALA A 100 -0.27 -6.13 -11.58
CA ALA A 100 0.10 -5.54 -12.87
C ALA A 100 0.94 -4.25 -12.74
N TRP A 101 1.00 -3.66 -11.55
CA TRP A 101 1.73 -2.41 -11.25
C TRP A 101 2.87 -2.61 -10.26
N HIS A 102 3.28 -3.87 -10.02
CA HIS A 102 4.46 -4.16 -9.21
C HIS A 102 5.73 -3.59 -9.91
N ARG A 103 6.74 -3.24 -9.10
CA ARG A 103 8.06 -2.73 -9.56
C ARG A 103 8.03 -1.36 -10.25
N HIS A 104 6.89 -0.64 -10.21
CA HIS A 104 6.75 0.73 -10.71
C HIS A 104 6.87 1.81 -9.60
N GLY A 105 7.36 1.44 -8.42
CA GLY A 105 7.54 2.35 -7.30
C GLY A 105 6.24 2.82 -6.62
N VAL A 106 5.08 2.18 -6.91
CA VAL A 106 3.78 2.56 -6.35
C VAL A 106 3.76 2.41 -4.82
N ALA A 107 4.21 1.26 -4.29
CA ALA A 107 4.30 1.02 -2.85
C ALA A 107 5.22 2.02 -2.15
N THR A 108 6.37 2.33 -2.76
CA THR A 108 7.33 3.33 -2.24
C THR A 108 6.68 4.70 -2.09
N ARG A 109 5.94 5.16 -3.11
CA ARG A 109 5.23 6.45 -3.07
C ARG A 109 4.16 6.51 -1.98
N MET A 110 3.39 5.44 -1.82
CA MET A 110 2.37 5.35 -0.76
C MET A 110 3.01 5.34 0.62
N LEU A 111 4.10 4.60 0.81
CA LEU A 111 4.80 4.54 2.10
C LEU A 111 5.47 5.88 2.43
N LEU A 112 6.03 6.61 1.45
CA LEU A 112 6.48 8.00 1.63
C LEU A 112 5.37 8.91 2.14
N ALA A 113 4.18 8.83 1.54
CA ALA A 113 3.04 9.64 1.94
C ALA A 113 2.58 9.30 3.37
N LEU A 114 2.49 8.01 3.73
CA LEU A 114 2.11 7.58 5.08
C LEU A 114 3.15 7.94 6.14
N SER A 115 4.46 7.78 5.85
CA SER A 115 5.53 8.15 6.78
C SER A 115 5.49 9.65 7.09
N ARG A 116 5.38 10.49 6.08
CA ARG A 116 5.24 11.94 6.27
C ARG A 116 3.95 12.32 7.01
N ALA A 117 2.83 11.64 6.71
CA ALA A 117 1.57 11.86 7.41
C ALA A 117 1.65 11.45 8.90
N GLY A 118 2.36 10.36 9.22
CA GLY A 118 2.62 9.94 10.59
C GLY A 118 3.43 10.98 11.36
N VAL A 119 4.55 11.43 10.81
CA VAL A 119 5.40 12.48 11.42
C VAL A 119 4.63 13.78 11.61
N ALA A 120 3.88 14.23 10.59
CA ALA A 120 3.06 15.44 10.69
C ALA A 120 1.96 15.35 11.76
N ARG A 121 1.58 14.13 12.17
CA ARG A 121 0.63 13.86 13.25
C ARG A 121 1.29 13.48 14.58
N GLY A 122 2.62 13.73 14.72
CA GLY A 122 3.37 13.56 15.94
C GLY A 122 3.88 12.15 16.24
N CYS A 123 3.95 11.28 15.23
CA CYS A 123 4.61 9.99 15.42
C CYS A 123 6.11 10.17 15.53
N THR A 124 6.70 9.52 16.54
CA THR A 124 8.16 9.40 16.72
C THR A 124 8.68 8.03 16.30
N SER A 125 7.79 7.07 16.10
CA SER A 125 8.12 5.74 15.60
C SER A 125 7.09 5.24 14.58
N LEU A 126 7.53 4.38 13.66
CA LEU A 126 6.66 3.62 12.75
C LEU A 126 6.90 2.12 12.94
N THR A 127 5.83 1.33 12.85
CA THR A 127 5.90 -0.13 12.97
C THR A 127 5.02 -0.82 11.94
N LEU A 128 5.31 -2.07 11.66
CA LEU A 128 4.51 -2.94 10.78
C LEU A 128 4.79 -4.42 11.04
N GLU A 129 3.89 -5.27 10.54
CA GLU A 129 4.13 -6.70 10.36
C GLU A 129 4.24 -7.03 8.87
N VAL A 130 5.22 -7.87 8.54
CA VAL A 130 5.41 -8.38 7.17
C VAL A 130 5.66 -9.88 7.19
N ARG A 131 5.12 -10.63 6.22
CA ARG A 131 5.40 -12.07 6.10
C ARG A 131 6.89 -12.32 6.05
N VAL A 132 7.37 -13.32 6.80
CA VAL A 132 8.79 -13.68 6.82
C VAL A 132 9.29 -14.03 5.41
N GLY A 133 8.46 -14.65 4.58
CA GLY A 133 8.79 -14.97 3.18
C GLY A 133 8.68 -13.81 2.19
N ASN A 134 8.25 -12.59 2.61
CA ASN A 134 8.09 -11.47 1.70
C ASN A 134 9.36 -10.58 1.64
N ASP A 135 10.42 -11.11 1.05
CA ASP A 135 11.72 -10.42 0.95
C ASP A 135 11.62 -9.07 0.23
N GLY A 136 10.74 -8.98 -0.77
CA GLY A 136 10.54 -7.75 -1.54
C GLY A 136 9.98 -6.61 -0.68
N ALA A 137 8.97 -6.90 0.15
CA ALA A 137 8.42 -5.92 1.07
C ALA A 137 9.40 -5.58 2.20
N GLN A 138 10.10 -6.58 2.75
CA GLN A 138 11.13 -6.34 3.76
C GLN A 138 12.25 -5.43 3.23
N ALA A 139 12.71 -5.64 1.99
CA ALA A 139 13.70 -4.79 1.36
C ALA A 139 13.19 -3.36 1.18
N LEU A 140 11.91 -3.18 0.80
CA LEU A 140 11.27 -1.88 0.75
C LEU A 140 11.30 -1.21 2.13
N TYR A 141 10.84 -1.87 3.18
CA TYR A 141 10.77 -1.29 4.53
C TYR A 141 12.15 -0.94 5.09
N ARG A 142 13.19 -1.77 4.87
CA ARG A 142 14.57 -1.45 5.26
C ARG A 142 15.07 -0.14 4.66
N ARG A 143 14.70 0.19 3.43
CA ARG A 143 15.03 1.48 2.80
C ARG A 143 14.46 2.67 3.58
N PHE A 144 13.31 2.50 4.23
CA PHE A 144 12.67 3.51 5.07
C PHE A 144 13.23 3.54 6.51
N GLY A 145 14.24 2.73 6.82
CA GLY A 145 14.84 2.68 8.14
C GLY A 145 14.19 1.69 9.09
N PHE A 146 13.24 0.88 8.62
CA PHE A 146 12.69 -0.19 9.46
C PHE A 146 13.73 -1.29 9.69
N VAL A 147 13.86 -1.71 10.94
CA VAL A 147 14.71 -2.82 11.39
C VAL A 147 13.87 -3.92 12.01
N PRO A 148 14.28 -5.21 11.91
CA PRO A 148 13.62 -6.31 12.61
C PRO A 148 13.61 -6.09 14.12
N ALA A 149 12.46 -6.32 14.76
CA ALA A 149 12.29 -6.21 16.22
C ALA A 149 11.76 -7.50 16.87
N GLY A 150 11.25 -8.44 16.09
CA GLY A 150 10.74 -9.71 16.60
C GLY A 150 9.97 -10.50 15.56
N ILE A 151 9.53 -11.69 15.95
CA ILE A 151 8.70 -12.57 15.12
C ILE A 151 7.42 -12.91 15.88
N ARG A 152 6.27 -12.75 15.21
CA ARG A 152 4.98 -13.25 15.68
C ARG A 152 4.67 -14.57 14.96
N LYS A 153 4.81 -15.66 15.67
CA LYS A 153 4.57 -17.01 15.11
C LYS A 153 3.10 -17.20 14.76
N GLY A 154 2.84 -17.80 13.59
CA GLY A 154 1.52 -18.14 13.10
C GLY A 154 0.59 -16.91 12.95
N TYR A 155 1.13 -15.72 12.77
CA TYR A 155 0.35 -14.48 12.68
C TYR A 155 -0.64 -14.51 11.51
N TYR A 156 -0.19 -15.00 10.36
CA TYR A 156 -1.02 -15.17 9.17
C TYR A 156 -1.63 -16.57 9.19
N GLN A 157 -2.73 -16.72 9.92
CA GLN A 157 -3.37 -18.02 10.19
C GLN A 157 -3.81 -18.75 8.90
N GLU A 158 -4.20 -18.00 7.86
CA GLU A 158 -4.67 -18.55 6.59
C GLU A 158 -3.58 -19.28 5.78
N THR A 159 -2.31 -18.93 6.00
CA THR A 159 -1.14 -19.54 5.34
C THR A 159 -0.19 -20.21 6.33
N ASN A 160 -0.50 -20.13 7.63
CA ASN A 160 0.37 -20.58 8.72
C ASN A 160 1.79 -20.00 8.65
N GLU A 161 1.87 -18.72 8.22
CA GLU A 161 3.13 -18.00 8.13
C GLU A 161 3.36 -17.10 9.34
N ASP A 162 4.63 -16.96 9.71
CA ASP A 162 5.10 -16.03 10.71
C ASP A 162 5.16 -14.60 10.15
N ALA A 163 4.98 -13.62 11.02
CA ALA A 163 5.22 -12.22 10.71
C ALA A 163 6.53 -11.74 11.35
N LEU A 164 7.35 -11.06 10.56
CA LEU A 164 8.44 -10.24 11.04
C LEU A 164 7.87 -8.88 11.47
N VAL A 165 8.03 -8.53 12.74
CA VAL A 165 7.73 -7.19 13.25
C VAL A 165 8.92 -6.30 12.95
N MET A 166 8.66 -5.14 12.35
CA MET A 166 9.71 -4.17 12.03
C MET A 166 9.36 -2.80 12.61
N TRP A 167 10.39 -2.08 13.07
CA TRP A 167 10.28 -0.74 13.64
C TRP A 167 11.25 0.22 12.99
N ALA A 168 10.80 1.46 12.80
CA ALA A 168 11.63 2.61 12.51
C ALA A 168 11.43 3.62 13.63
N HIS A 169 12.47 3.90 14.39
CA HIS A 169 12.48 4.88 15.48
C HIS A 169 12.99 6.23 14.99
N ASP A 170 12.78 7.27 15.81
CA ASP A 170 13.31 8.63 15.56
C ASP A 170 12.85 9.19 14.19
N VAL A 171 11.61 8.85 13.78
CA VAL A 171 11.09 9.22 12.46
C VAL A 171 10.76 10.71 12.35
N ASP A 172 10.68 11.42 13.46
CA ASP A 172 10.49 12.87 13.60
C ASP A 172 11.80 13.67 13.47
N LEU A 173 12.96 13.01 13.45
CA LEU A 173 14.26 13.67 13.31
C LEU A 173 14.62 13.95 11.84
N SER A 174 15.50 14.95 11.64
CA SER A 174 15.95 15.38 10.29
C SER A 174 16.56 14.24 9.47
N ALA A 175 17.30 13.33 10.10
CA ALA A 175 17.92 12.19 9.43
C ALA A 175 16.88 11.28 8.74
N HIS A 176 15.67 11.14 9.32
CA HIS A 176 14.59 10.39 8.67
C HIS A 176 14.00 11.21 7.52
N ALA A 177 13.80 12.51 7.68
CA ALA A 177 13.32 13.38 6.60
C ALA A 177 14.25 13.33 5.39
N GLU A 178 15.57 13.46 5.59
CA GLU A 178 16.60 13.35 4.55
C GLU A 178 16.55 11.97 3.86
N ARG A 179 16.35 10.90 4.63
CA ARG A 179 16.15 9.55 4.07
C ARG A 179 14.93 9.48 3.16
N LEU A 180 13.79 10.04 3.58
CA LEU A 180 12.57 10.06 2.77
C LEU A 180 12.77 10.86 1.48
N ASP A 181 13.46 11.99 1.55
CA ASP A 181 13.76 12.84 0.39
C ASP A 181 14.71 12.12 -0.60
N GLY A 182 15.72 11.42 -0.10
CA GLY A 182 16.60 10.57 -0.91
C GLY A 182 15.85 9.43 -1.60
N ILE A 183 14.91 8.79 -0.90
CA ILE A 183 14.04 7.76 -1.48
C ILE A 183 13.17 8.36 -2.59
N GLU A 184 12.56 9.52 -2.33
CA GLU A 184 11.71 10.18 -3.32
C GLU A 184 12.49 10.59 -4.57
N ALA A 185 13.68 11.17 -4.40
CA ALA A 185 14.56 11.56 -5.50
C ALA A 185 15.01 10.35 -6.36
N SER A 186 15.05 9.14 -5.81
CA SER A 186 15.39 7.91 -6.53
C SER A 186 14.24 7.34 -7.39
N LEU A 187 13.03 7.90 -7.30
CA LEU A 187 11.88 7.40 -8.04
C LEU A 187 11.82 7.96 -9.46
N SER A 188 11.70 7.09 -10.44
CA SER A 188 11.42 7.49 -11.84
C SER A 188 9.98 7.95 -12.00
N GLY A 189 9.73 8.92 -12.88
CA GLY A 189 8.40 9.49 -13.14
C GLY A 189 7.96 10.50 -12.08
N THR A 190 6.69 10.87 -12.10
CA THR A 190 6.14 11.96 -11.29
C THR A 190 5.21 11.45 -10.20
N THR A 191 5.29 12.04 -9.00
CA THR A 191 4.31 11.85 -7.93
C THR A 191 3.51 13.12 -7.73
N VAL A 192 2.19 13.06 -7.88
CA VAL A 192 1.27 14.16 -7.58
C VAL A 192 0.53 13.83 -6.29
N ARG A 193 0.57 14.74 -5.30
CA ARG A 193 -0.18 14.58 -4.04
C ARG A 193 -1.40 15.48 -4.07
N GLU A 194 -2.58 14.90 -3.84
CA GLU A 194 -3.86 15.58 -3.88
C GLU A 194 -4.54 15.51 -2.49
N GLY A 195 -4.52 16.60 -1.76
CA GLY A 195 -5.10 16.69 -0.41
C GLY A 195 -4.19 16.13 0.68
N GLU A 196 -4.59 16.37 1.93
CA GLU A 196 -3.89 15.91 3.14
C GLU A 196 -4.43 14.54 3.60
N LEU A 197 -3.53 13.70 4.14
CA LEU A 197 -3.84 12.38 4.70
C LEU A 197 -4.21 12.46 6.17
#